data_4a43be0839efdbb5cb3d041a51a3c0fb
#
_entry.id   4a43be0839efdbb5cb3d041a51a3c0fb
#
_cell.length_a   1.000
_cell.length_b   1.000
_cell.length_c   1.000
_cell.angle_alpha   90.00
_cell.angle_beta   90.00
_cell.angle_gamma   90.00
#
_symmetry.space_group_name_H-M   'P 1'
#
loop_
_entity.id
_entity.type
_entity.pdbx_description
1 polymer ?
#
loop_
_entity_poly.entity_id
_entity_poly.type
_entity_poly.pdbx_seq_one_letter_code
_entity_poly.pdbx_strand_id
1 'polypeptide(L)'
;YFWEHLSKNNISFRNYGFYTTLDNKRKAHGVDKKMLAPNTDHDFIGWSLDCPDSARSFAPMAKNCGPKSRVDEWKSDFNKQLAKGSVPTVQLVRFGNDHTQATKVGVPTPQAYVADNDQAIGQLVETVSHSPIWKDTAIFLTEDDAQNGPDHVDAHRTIGEVISPYTRTGGVDSTFYSTVSMLHTMEGILGIGPLTQFDAFSTPMSAAFTDKPDLTPYQAASPSYDMKPLHTPNAPLALESGEQDPSKGDDSDEPVGNKAIWKAVKGARSTMPEPKHSVIQSGPVLTYDDDDDEGEKLKPGDVDLDELGSYSKDAKGFPVWTPDDKRFDPAQGIDPCSPKPGPTLTPTVPTAVMPSNSTHRREGRHPGLPR
;
A
#
# COMPACT_ATOMS: atom_id res chain seq x y z
N TYR A 1 7.41 -12.47 9.28
CA TYR A 1 6.14 -11.79 8.96
C TYR A 1 5.60 -11.07 10.19
N PHE A 2 4.77 -10.01 9.95
CA PHE A 2 4.21 -9.21 11.05
C PHE A 2 3.33 -10.04 12.00
N TRP A 3 2.50 -10.95 11.51
CA TRP A 3 1.69 -11.84 12.36
C TRP A 3 2.53 -12.78 13.24
N GLU A 4 3.72 -13.19 12.79
CA GLU A 4 4.65 -13.95 13.63
C GLU A 4 5.18 -13.09 14.78
N HIS A 5 5.47 -11.82 14.48
CA HIS A 5 5.92 -10.86 15.47
C HIS A 5 4.83 -10.57 16.52
N LEU A 6 3.59 -10.38 16.07
CA LEU A 6 2.43 -10.27 16.95
C LEU A 6 2.30 -11.50 17.87
N SER A 7 2.36 -12.70 17.28
CA SER A 7 2.27 -13.96 18.04
C SER A 7 3.39 -14.12 19.08
N LYS A 8 4.62 -13.78 18.72
CA LYS A 8 5.78 -13.85 19.64
C LYS A 8 5.65 -12.89 20.83
N ASN A 9 4.94 -11.79 20.64
CA ASN A 9 4.68 -10.79 21.68
C ASN A 9 3.32 -10.97 22.37
N ASN A 10 2.62 -12.10 22.15
CA ASN A 10 1.29 -12.39 22.69
C ASN A 10 0.22 -11.33 22.34
N ILE A 11 0.35 -10.66 21.20
CA ILE A 11 -0.65 -9.74 20.66
C ILE A 11 -1.70 -10.54 19.89
N SER A 12 -2.94 -10.44 20.29
CA SER A 12 -4.05 -11.09 19.58
C SER A 12 -4.28 -10.44 18.23
N PHE A 13 -4.51 -11.27 17.20
CA PHE A 13 -4.83 -10.75 15.86
C PHE A 13 -5.87 -11.60 15.14
N ARG A 14 -6.48 -11.01 14.11
CA ARG A 14 -7.39 -11.66 13.18
C ARG A 14 -7.00 -11.34 11.76
N ASN A 15 -7.01 -12.35 10.90
CA ASN A 15 -6.63 -12.25 9.49
C ASN A 15 -7.86 -12.38 8.59
N TYR A 16 -8.01 -11.41 7.70
CA TYR A 16 -9.04 -11.34 6.67
C TYR A 16 -8.35 -11.18 5.31
N GLY A 17 -7.93 -12.29 4.73
CA GLY A 17 -7.48 -12.38 3.34
C GLY A 17 -5.97 -12.32 3.10
N PHE A 18 -5.13 -11.99 4.08
CA PHE A 18 -3.68 -12.03 3.87
C PHE A 18 -3.16 -13.46 3.81
N TYR A 19 -2.35 -13.76 2.81
CA TYR A 19 -1.68 -15.06 2.60
C TYR A 19 -2.62 -16.25 2.81
N THR A 20 -3.74 -16.24 2.08
CA THR A 20 -4.74 -17.29 2.13
C THR A 20 -4.84 -18.02 0.81
N THR A 21 -5.17 -19.31 0.89
CA THR A 21 -5.61 -20.13 -0.25
C THR A 21 -7.09 -20.46 -0.07
N LEU A 22 -7.81 -20.67 -1.18
CA LEU A 22 -9.19 -21.10 -1.14
C LEU A 22 -9.29 -22.61 -1.35
N ASP A 23 -10.13 -23.28 -0.56
CA ASP A 23 -10.45 -24.68 -0.79
C ASP A 23 -11.59 -24.85 -1.84
N ASN A 24 -11.94 -26.09 -2.16
CA ASN A 24 -13.01 -26.41 -3.11
C ASN A 24 -14.39 -25.87 -2.73
N LYS A 25 -14.57 -25.47 -1.46
CA LYS A 25 -15.78 -24.81 -0.95
C LYS A 25 -15.62 -23.30 -0.85
N ARG A 26 -14.52 -22.78 -1.39
CA ARG A 26 -14.13 -21.37 -1.35
C ARG A 26 -13.98 -20.80 0.08
N LYS A 27 -13.57 -21.65 1.03
CA LYS A 27 -13.18 -21.22 2.37
C LYS A 27 -11.72 -20.81 2.36
N ALA A 28 -11.41 -19.67 2.96
CA ALA A 28 -10.07 -19.16 3.07
C ALA A 28 -9.28 -19.90 4.17
N HIS A 29 -8.06 -20.28 3.85
CA HIS A 29 -7.14 -20.92 4.78
C HIS A 29 -5.79 -20.20 4.73
N GLY A 30 -5.33 -19.72 5.88
CA GLY A 30 -3.99 -19.12 5.99
C GLY A 30 -2.92 -20.15 5.61
N VAL A 31 -1.95 -19.73 4.81
CA VAL A 31 -0.84 -20.61 4.33
C VAL A 31 0.04 -21.07 5.48
N ASP A 32 0.30 -20.22 6.46
CA ASP A 32 0.97 -20.62 7.71
C ASP A 32 -0.03 -21.35 8.63
N LYS A 33 0.16 -22.67 8.72
CA LYS A 33 -0.74 -23.55 9.49
C LYS A 33 -0.66 -23.34 11.00
N LYS A 34 0.44 -22.76 11.51
CA LYS A 34 0.66 -22.61 12.95
C LYS A 34 0.16 -21.29 13.50
N MET A 35 0.43 -20.20 12.81
CA MET A 35 0.17 -18.85 13.32
C MET A 35 -0.96 -18.14 12.59
N LEU A 36 -0.98 -18.19 11.27
CA LEU A 36 -1.94 -17.44 10.47
C LEU A 36 -3.30 -18.18 10.37
N ALA A 37 -3.30 -19.46 10.04
CA ALA A 37 -4.52 -20.22 9.81
C ALA A 37 -5.48 -20.24 11.01
N PRO A 38 -5.04 -20.42 12.28
CA PRO A 38 -5.94 -20.38 13.43
C PRO A 38 -6.63 -19.02 13.64
N ASN A 39 -6.04 -17.95 13.13
CA ASN A 39 -6.52 -16.59 13.26
C ASN A 39 -7.23 -16.07 12.00
N THR A 40 -7.33 -16.89 10.95
CA THR A 40 -7.94 -16.51 9.67
C THR A 40 -9.45 -16.67 9.71
N ASP A 41 -10.16 -15.68 9.21
CA ASP A 41 -11.59 -15.82 8.90
C ASP A 41 -11.75 -16.66 7.63
N HIS A 42 -12.41 -17.82 7.77
CA HIS A 42 -12.57 -18.76 6.65
C HIS A 42 -13.66 -18.34 5.66
N ASP A 43 -14.55 -17.44 6.04
CA ASP A 43 -15.66 -16.96 5.20
C ASP A 43 -15.28 -15.69 4.44
N PHE A 44 -14.22 -15.01 4.87
CA PHE A 44 -13.69 -13.87 4.15
C PHE A 44 -12.89 -14.36 2.93
N ILE A 45 -13.43 -14.10 1.75
CA ILE A 45 -12.77 -14.48 0.49
C ILE A 45 -11.56 -13.58 0.29
N GLY A 46 -10.36 -14.16 0.38
CA GLY A 46 -9.10 -13.46 0.15
C GLY A 46 -8.95 -12.99 -1.30
N TRP A 47 -7.81 -13.22 -1.89
CA TRP A 47 -7.54 -12.81 -3.27
C TRP A 47 -8.47 -13.49 -4.27
N SER A 48 -9.38 -12.74 -4.85
CA SER A 48 -10.27 -13.16 -5.94
C SER A 48 -10.95 -11.92 -6.54
N LEU A 49 -10.43 -11.42 -7.64
CA LEU A 49 -10.95 -10.21 -8.31
C LEU A 49 -12.35 -10.37 -8.90
N ASP A 50 -12.89 -11.59 -8.89
CA ASP A 50 -14.26 -11.86 -9.27
C ASP A 50 -15.28 -11.55 -8.16
N CYS A 51 -14.80 -11.22 -6.96
CA CYS A 51 -15.64 -11.04 -5.78
C CYS A 51 -15.67 -9.58 -5.34
N PRO A 52 -16.84 -9.05 -4.95
CA PRO A 52 -16.96 -7.65 -4.56
C PRO A 52 -16.33 -7.39 -3.19
N ASP A 53 -15.72 -6.21 -3.07
CA ASP A 53 -15.28 -5.68 -1.80
C ASP A 53 -16.44 -5.07 -1.02
N SER A 54 -17.28 -4.22 -1.64
CA SER A 54 -18.29 -3.43 -0.94
C SER A 54 -19.72 -3.92 -1.11
N ALA A 55 -20.11 -4.40 -2.28
CA ALA A 55 -21.51 -4.69 -2.57
C ALA A 55 -21.69 -5.91 -3.47
N ARG A 56 -22.65 -6.78 -3.09
CA ARG A 56 -23.00 -7.94 -3.93
C ARG A 56 -23.52 -7.59 -5.32
N SER A 57 -24.03 -6.40 -5.52
CA SER A 57 -24.49 -5.92 -6.82
C SER A 57 -23.35 -5.49 -7.74
N PHE A 58 -22.13 -5.46 -7.22
CA PHE A 58 -20.95 -5.25 -8.02
C PHE A 58 -20.77 -6.41 -8.99
N ALA A 59 -21.09 -6.17 -10.23
CA ALA A 59 -20.96 -7.02 -11.41
C ALA A 59 -21.65 -8.42 -11.37
N PRO A 60 -21.91 -8.99 -12.56
CA PRO A 60 -22.47 -10.34 -12.70
C PRO A 60 -21.52 -11.46 -12.23
N MET A 61 -20.33 -11.13 -11.76
CA MET A 61 -19.27 -12.05 -11.38
C MET A 61 -19.49 -12.73 -10.03
N ALA A 62 -20.36 -12.18 -9.19
CA ALA A 62 -20.59 -12.63 -7.81
C ALA A 62 -21.16 -14.06 -7.65
N LYS A 63 -21.29 -14.84 -8.71
CA LYS A 63 -21.91 -16.19 -8.63
C LYS A 63 -21.19 -17.14 -7.68
N ASN A 64 -19.88 -17.02 -7.58
CA ASN A 64 -19.02 -17.91 -6.79
C ASN A 64 -18.47 -17.26 -5.51
N CYS A 65 -18.94 -16.08 -5.16
CA CYS A 65 -18.37 -15.28 -4.07
C CYS A 65 -19.09 -15.43 -2.73
N GLY A 66 -19.97 -16.41 -2.61
CA GLY A 66 -20.77 -16.57 -1.41
C GLY A 66 -21.87 -15.51 -1.27
N PRO A 67 -22.53 -15.43 -0.10
CA PRO A 67 -23.66 -14.55 0.11
C PRO A 67 -23.29 -13.11 0.48
N LYS A 68 -22.06 -12.80 0.80
CA LYS A 68 -21.59 -11.52 1.30
C LYS A 68 -20.44 -10.97 0.45
N SER A 69 -20.30 -9.65 0.42
CA SER A 69 -19.07 -8.98 0.02
C SER A 69 -17.98 -9.17 1.10
N ARG A 70 -16.73 -8.77 0.79
CA ARG A 70 -15.65 -8.86 1.78
C ARG A 70 -15.93 -7.99 2.99
N VAL A 71 -16.38 -6.76 2.80
CA VAL A 71 -16.70 -5.87 3.92
C VAL A 71 -17.91 -6.35 4.72
N ASP A 72 -18.91 -6.98 4.09
CA ASP A 72 -20.07 -7.53 4.81
C ASP A 72 -19.66 -8.73 5.69
N GLU A 73 -18.73 -9.58 5.21
CA GLU A 73 -18.21 -10.67 6.03
C GLU A 73 -17.39 -10.13 7.19
N TRP A 74 -16.47 -9.20 6.92
CA TRP A 74 -15.70 -8.54 7.96
C TRP A 74 -16.61 -7.89 9.01
N LYS A 75 -17.62 -7.12 8.60
CA LYS A 75 -18.62 -6.51 9.52
C LYS A 75 -19.33 -7.54 10.38
N SER A 76 -19.71 -8.66 9.74
CA SER A 76 -20.41 -9.73 10.44
C SER A 76 -19.55 -10.34 11.55
N ASP A 77 -18.28 -10.60 11.28
CA ASP A 77 -17.34 -11.15 12.27
C ASP A 77 -16.94 -10.11 13.31
N PHE A 78 -16.65 -8.88 12.90
CA PHE A 78 -16.34 -7.77 13.79
C PHE A 78 -17.46 -7.51 14.81
N ASN A 79 -18.71 -7.46 14.38
CA ASN A 79 -19.86 -7.27 15.28
C ASN A 79 -20.04 -8.42 16.27
N LYS A 80 -19.76 -9.67 15.85
CA LYS A 80 -19.78 -10.82 16.78
C LYS A 80 -18.67 -10.71 17.82
N GLN A 81 -17.48 -10.29 17.43
CA GLN A 81 -16.34 -10.07 18.33
C GLN A 81 -16.64 -8.92 19.31
N LEU A 82 -17.18 -7.82 18.80
CA LEU A 82 -17.56 -6.65 19.60
C LEU A 82 -18.62 -7.02 20.65
N ALA A 83 -19.66 -7.76 20.26
CA ALA A 83 -20.71 -8.21 21.17
C ALA A 83 -20.19 -9.14 22.28
N LYS A 84 -19.10 -9.87 22.01
CA LYS A 84 -18.45 -10.77 22.97
C LYS A 84 -17.38 -10.06 23.82
N GLY A 85 -17.05 -8.80 23.52
CA GLY A 85 -15.90 -8.11 24.11
C GLY A 85 -14.56 -8.77 23.79
N SER A 86 -14.44 -9.39 22.61
CA SER A 86 -13.27 -10.19 22.19
C SER A 86 -12.69 -9.72 20.85
N VAL A 87 -12.79 -8.41 20.56
CA VAL A 87 -12.15 -7.85 19.38
C VAL A 87 -10.63 -7.99 19.53
N PRO A 88 -9.94 -8.61 18.57
CA PRO A 88 -8.49 -8.75 18.63
C PRO A 88 -7.78 -7.39 18.60
N THR A 89 -6.60 -7.33 19.21
CA THR A 89 -5.80 -6.12 19.26
C THR A 89 -5.42 -5.63 17.85
N VAL A 90 -5.14 -6.56 16.93
CA VAL A 90 -4.79 -6.24 15.54
C VAL A 90 -5.71 -6.98 14.59
N GLN A 91 -6.17 -6.30 13.55
CA GLN A 91 -6.89 -6.90 12.43
C GLN A 91 -6.11 -6.61 11.14
N LEU A 92 -5.83 -7.65 10.39
CA LEU A 92 -5.19 -7.59 9.07
C LEU A 92 -6.30 -7.82 8.03
N VAL A 93 -6.65 -6.78 7.29
CA VAL A 93 -7.75 -6.82 6.32
C VAL A 93 -7.23 -6.48 4.94
N ARG A 94 -7.44 -7.37 3.95
CA ARG A 94 -7.07 -7.15 2.56
C ARG A 94 -8.32 -7.06 1.69
N PHE A 95 -8.55 -5.91 1.11
CA PHE A 95 -9.43 -5.73 -0.04
C PHE A 95 -8.56 -5.78 -1.31
N GLY A 96 -9.07 -6.25 -2.42
CA GLY A 96 -8.22 -6.52 -3.57
C GLY A 96 -8.71 -5.93 -4.89
N ASN A 97 -9.85 -5.24 -4.91
CA ASN A 97 -10.44 -4.81 -6.17
C ASN A 97 -9.80 -3.55 -6.77
N ASP A 98 -9.00 -2.80 -6.00
CA ASP A 98 -8.12 -1.75 -6.52
C ASP A 98 -7.14 -2.24 -7.60
N HIS A 99 -6.67 -3.49 -7.52
CA HIS A 99 -5.84 -4.13 -8.55
C HIS A 99 -6.49 -4.14 -9.94
N THR A 100 -7.81 -4.20 -10.04
CA THR A 100 -8.57 -4.32 -11.28
C THR A 100 -8.29 -5.63 -12.07
N GLN A 101 -8.87 -5.78 -13.23
CA GLN A 101 -8.50 -6.77 -14.27
C GLN A 101 -8.31 -6.04 -15.61
N ALA A 102 -7.69 -4.88 -15.55
CA ALA A 102 -7.46 -4.02 -16.69
C ALA A 102 -8.72 -3.84 -17.56
N THR A 103 -8.67 -4.21 -18.83
CA THR A 103 -9.78 -4.06 -19.77
C THR A 103 -10.33 -5.41 -20.26
N LYS A 104 -10.11 -6.47 -19.53
CA LYS A 104 -10.63 -7.82 -19.82
C LYS A 104 -12.14 -7.78 -20.08
N VAL A 105 -12.59 -8.48 -21.12
CA VAL A 105 -14.00 -8.48 -21.54
C VAL A 105 -14.91 -9.07 -20.46
N GLY A 106 -16.01 -8.39 -20.16
CA GLY A 106 -17.03 -8.88 -19.24
C GLY A 106 -16.72 -8.63 -17.76
N VAL A 107 -15.59 -8.00 -17.44
CA VAL A 107 -15.27 -7.55 -16.08
C VAL A 107 -15.59 -6.07 -15.91
N PRO A 108 -15.73 -5.57 -14.66
CA PRO A 108 -15.93 -4.16 -14.38
C PRO A 108 -14.82 -3.28 -14.95
N THR A 109 -15.15 -2.01 -15.21
CA THR A 109 -14.13 -1.03 -15.58
C THR A 109 -13.17 -0.76 -14.40
N PRO A 110 -11.92 -0.31 -14.65
CA PRO A 110 -11.00 0.04 -13.58
C PRO A 110 -11.60 1.02 -12.57
N GLN A 111 -12.36 2.03 -13.05
CA GLN A 111 -13.03 2.98 -12.17
C GLN A 111 -14.09 2.30 -11.29
N ALA A 112 -14.81 1.32 -11.82
CA ALA A 112 -15.80 0.58 -11.04
C ALA A 112 -15.14 -0.32 -9.99
N TYR A 113 -14.01 -0.94 -10.31
CA TYR A 113 -13.23 -1.74 -9.38
C TYR A 113 -12.67 -0.90 -8.22
N VAL A 114 -12.03 0.22 -8.53
CA VAL A 114 -11.49 1.13 -7.51
C VAL A 114 -12.60 1.72 -6.65
N ALA A 115 -13.75 2.07 -7.25
CA ALA A 115 -14.90 2.57 -6.51
C ALA A 115 -15.51 1.53 -5.56
N ASP A 116 -15.49 0.24 -5.92
CA ASP A 116 -15.92 -0.86 -5.05
C ASP A 116 -14.98 -1.04 -3.86
N ASN A 117 -13.68 -0.97 -4.09
CA ASN A 117 -12.65 -1.04 -3.05
C ASN A 117 -12.76 0.15 -2.09
N ASP A 118 -12.77 1.39 -2.60
CA ASP A 118 -12.90 2.62 -1.82
C ASP A 118 -14.18 2.61 -0.96
N GLN A 119 -15.30 2.16 -1.54
CA GLN A 119 -16.56 2.03 -0.81
C GLN A 119 -16.45 1.01 0.35
N ALA A 120 -15.73 -0.10 0.15
CA ALA A 120 -15.51 -1.09 1.21
C ALA A 120 -14.68 -0.51 2.36
N ILE A 121 -13.62 0.23 2.04
CA ILE A 121 -12.79 0.94 3.01
C ILE A 121 -13.64 1.95 3.78
N GLY A 122 -14.41 2.79 3.09
CA GLY A 122 -15.32 3.76 3.71
C GLY A 122 -16.30 3.09 4.68
N GLN A 123 -16.89 1.96 4.30
CA GLN A 123 -17.82 1.21 5.16
C GLN A 123 -17.12 0.58 6.38
N LEU A 124 -15.86 0.15 6.24
CA LEU A 124 -15.06 -0.34 7.35
C LEU A 124 -14.81 0.79 8.35
N VAL A 125 -14.32 1.93 7.88
CA VAL A 125 -14.04 3.12 8.70
C VAL A 125 -15.30 3.61 9.40
N GLU A 126 -16.43 3.69 8.68
CA GLU A 126 -17.73 4.05 9.28
C GLU A 126 -18.09 3.09 10.41
N THR A 127 -17.99 1.78 10.17
CA THR A 127 -18.36 0.75 11.16
C THR A 127 -17.49 0.86 12.43
N VAL A 128 -16.18 1.02 12.27
CA VAL A 128 -15.25 1.14 13.40
C VAL A 128 -15.47 2.45 14.14
N SER A 129 -15.63 3.57 13.41
CA SER A 129 -15.79 4.89 14.02
C SER A 129 -17.09 5.07 14.83
N HIS A 130 -18.13 4.29 14.49
CA HIS A 130 -19.38 4.24 15.27
C HIS A 130 -19.35 3.21 16.40
N SER A 131 -18.25 2.48 16.58
CA SER A 131 -18.12 1.47 17.63
C SER A 131 -17.55 2.03 18.93
N PRO A 132 -17.78 1.36 20.09
CA PRO A 132 -17.21 1.79 21.37
C PRO A 132 -15.69 1.79 21.44
N ILE A 133 -15.03 1.04 20.54
CA ILE A 133 -13.55 0.95 20.49
C ILE A 133 -12.91 2.06 19.67
N TRP A 134 -13.68 2.92 19.02
CA TRP A 134 -13.15 3.98 18.16
C TRP A 134 -12.08 4.83 18.86
N LYS A 135 -12.35 5.21 20.11
CA LYS A 135 -11.43 6.00 20.93
C LYS A 135 -10.04 5.37 21.16
N ASP A 136 -9.91 4.07 20.94
CA ASP A 136 -8.69 3.28 21.15
C ASP A 136 -8.19 2.66 19.86
N THR A 137 -8.62 3.17 18.68
CA THR A 137 -8.34 2.56 17.37
C THR A 137 -7.51 3.48 16.47
N ALA A 138 -6.56 2.89 15.78
CA ALA A 138 -5.90 3.47 14.62
C ALA A 138 -5.97 2.49 13.44
N ILE A 139 -6.37 2.98 12.28
CA ILE A 139 -6.43 2.23 11.02
C ILE A 139 -5.29 2.74 10.15
N PHE A 140 -4.41 1.83 9.73
CA PHE A 140 -3.36 2.10 8.77
C PHE A 140 -3.76 1.47 7.45
N LEU A 141 -3.84 2.25 6.42
CA LEU A 141 -4.21 1.83 5.08
C LEU A 141 -3.05 2.10 4.14
N THR A 142 -2.70 1.11 3.34
CA THR A 142 -1.74 1.25 2.25
C THR A 142 -2.12 0.33 1.10
N GLU A 143 -1.81 0.73 -0.11
CA GLU A 143 -1.79 -0.12 -1.28
C GLU A 143 -0.46 -0.87 -1.29
N ASP A 144 -0.47 -2.17 -1.56
CA ASP A 144 0.71 -3.01 -1.39
C ASP A 144 1.71 -2.85 -2.52
N ASP A 145 1.27 -2.57 -3.71
CA ASP A 145 2.08 -2.58 -4.92
C ASP A 145 1.91 -1.28 -5.72
N ALA A 146 2.96 -0.49 -5.79
CA ALA A 146 2.90 0.77 -6.53
C ALA A 146 2.90 0.60 -8.04
N GLN A 147 2.95 -0.61 -8.54
CA GLN A 147 3.09 -1.01 -9.96
C GLN A 147 3.84 0.04 -10.81
N ASN A 148 4.66 -0.34 -11.75
CA ASN A 148 5.51 0.52 -12.59
C ASN A 148 4.75 1.56 -13.43
N GLY A 149 3.65 2.08 -12.91
CA GLY A 149 2.84 3.09 -13.54
C GLY A 149 3.51 4.48 -13.52
N PRO A 150 3.13 5.35 -14.44
CA PRO A 150 3.65 6.71 -14.50
C PRO A 150 2.94 7.59 -13.46
N ASP A 151 3.39 7.59 -12.23
CA ASP A 151 2.88 8.51 -11.22
C ASP A 151 3.38 9.95 -11.41
N HIS A 152 4.27 10.17 -12.38
CA HIS A 152 4.94 11.42 -12.70
C HIS A 152 5.92 11.94 -11.65
N VAL A 153 6.04 11.28 -10.51
CA VAL A 153 6.98 11.63 -9.44
C VAL A 153 7.91 10.45 -9.17
N ASP A 154 7.37 9.32 -8.77
CA ASP A 154 8.12 8.09 -8.49
C ASP A 154 7.23 6.87 -8.64
N ALA A 155 7.67 5.89 -9.43
CA ALA A 155 6.95 4.63 -9.64
C ALA A 155 6.85 3.76 -8.36
N HIS A 156 7.65 4.05 -7.34
CA HIS A 156 7.64 3.34 -6.05
C HIS A 156 6.74 4.00 -5.00
N ARG A 157 6.05 5.10 -5.34
CA ARG A 157 5.12 5.75 -4.43
C ARG A 157 3.79 5.02 -4.42
N THR A 158 3.23 4.89 -3.22
CA THR A 158 1.88 4.34 -3.02
C THR A 158 1.05 5.22 -2.10
N ILE A 159 -0.24 4.90 -2.00
CA ILE A 159 -1.16 5.57 -1.09
C ILE A 159 -0.89 5.05 0.32
N GLY A 160 -0.86 5.97 1.30
CA GLY A 160 -0.77 5.62 2.70
C GLY A 160 -1.65 6.56 3.53
N GLU A 161 -2.52 6.00 4.35
CA GLU A 161 -3.42 6.77 5.21
C GLU A 161 -3.36 6.27 6.66
N VAL A 162 -3.52 7.20 7.60
CA VAL A 162 -3.71 6.90 9.01
C VAL A 162 -5.03 7.51 9.45
N ILE A 163 -5.97 6.66 9.88
CA ILE A 163 -7.33 7.04 10.25
C ILE A 163 -7.55 6.68 11.72
N SER A 164 -7.71 7.69 12.56
CA SER A 164 -7.84 7.55 14.00
C SER A 164 -8.49 8.82 14.58
N PRO A 165 -9.12 8.78 15.75
CA PRO A 165 -9.47 9.99 16.47
C PRO A 165 -8.27 10.91 16.73
N TYR A 166 -7.08 10.34 16.77
CA TYR A 166 -5.83 11.06 17.07
C TYR A 166 -5.09 11.52 15.82
N THR A 167 -5.61 11.30 14.61
CA THR A 167 -4.96 11.78 13.38
C THR A 167 -4.99 13.29 13.32
N ARG A 168 -3.83 13.90 13.10
CA ARG A 168 -3.69 15.34 12.90
C ARG A 168 -4.22 15.73 11.52
N THR A 169 -5.14 16.67 11.48
CA THR A 169 -5.73 17.19 10.24
C THR A 169 -5.31 18.62 9.97
N GLY A 170 -5.49 19.09 8.72
CA GLY A 170 -5.32 20.49 8.33
C GLY A 170 -3.88 20.99 8.22
N GLY A 171 -2.89 20.10 8.19
CA GLY A 171 -1.48 20.41 8.01
C GLY A 171 -0.85 19.65 6.85
N VAL A 172 0.37 20.02 6.48
CA VAL A 172 1.22 19.28 5.55
C VAL A 172 2.46 18.84 6.30
N ASP A 173 2.77 17.55 6.25
CA ASP A 173 4.00 16.96 6.73
C ASP A 173 4.75 16.40 5.52
N SER A 174 5.96 16.92 5.26
CA SER A 174 6.81 16.50 4.14
C SER A 174 7.87 15.47 4.55
N THR A 175 7.73 14.87 5.71
CA THR A 175 8.61 13.77 6.14
C THR A 175 8.43 12.57 5.20
N PHE A 176 9.56 11.97 4.82
CA PHE A 176 9.52 10.74 4.04
C PHE A 176 9.07 9.58 4.94
N TYR A 177 7.99 8.93 4.54
CA TYR A 177 7.49 7.70 5.15
C TYR A 177 7.44 6.58 4.12
N SER A 178 7.62 5.36 4.59
CA SER A 178 7.48 4.13 3.81
C SER A 178 6.55 3.15 4.52
N THR A 179 6.26 2.02 3.90
CA THR A 179 5.46 0.96 4.53
C THR A 179 6.08 0.46 5.84
N VAL A 180 7.44 0.41 5.93
CA VAL A 180 8.12 0.07 7.19
C VAL A 180 7.99 1.17 8.26
N SER A 181 7.77 2.43 7.87
CA SER A 181 7.42 3.51 8.82
C SER A 181 6.05 3.27 9.46
N MET A 182 5.09 2.74 8.70
CA MET A 182 3.79 2.32 9.24
C MET A 182 3.96 1.17 10.23
N LEU A 183 4.75 0.15 9.89
CA LEU A 183 5.04 -0.98 10.78
C LEU A 183 5.67 -0.50 12.09
N HIS A 184 6.72 0.32 12.04
CA HIS A 184 7.38 0.89 13.21
C HIS A 184 6.40 1.69 14.09
N THR A 185 5.48 2.42 13.46
CA THR A 185 4.46 3.18 14.19
C THR A 185 3.47 2.24 14.89
N MET A 186 3.00 1.19 14.22
CA MET A 186 2.13 0.17 14.82
C MET A 186 2.83 -0.55 15.98
N GLU A 187 4.09 -0.92 15.82
CA GLU A 187 4.90 -1.54 16.87
C GLU A 187 5.03 -0.64 18.10
N GLY A 188 5.28 0.66 17.87
CA GLY A 188 5.32 1.66 18.95
C GLY A 188 3.98 1.80 19.67
N ILE A 189 2.85 1.80 18.96
CA ILE A 189 1.51 1.83 19.55
C ILE A 189 1.23 0.55 20.37
N LEU A 190 1.68 -0.59 19.87
CA LEU A 190 1.51 -1.89 20.53
C LEU A 190 2.47 -2.11 21.70
N GLY A 191 3.49 -1.26 21.85
CA GLY A 191 4.51 -1.39 22.89
C GLY A 191 5.43 -2.59 22.66
N ILE A 192 5.63 -3.03 21.43
CA ILE A 192 6.53 -4.12 21.07
C ILE A 192 7.76 -3.57 20.35
N GLY A 193 8.87 -4.29 20.43
CA GLY A 193 10.09 -3.90 19.72
C GLY A 193 9.95 -4.09 18.20
N PRO A 194 10.92 -3.61 17.41
CA PRO A 194 10.89 -3.74 15.96
C PRO A 194 11.05 -5.20 15.51
N LEU A 195 10.43 -5.54 14.40
CA LEU A 195 10.51 -6.88 13.77
C LEU A 195 11.88 -7.09 13.12
N THR A 196 12.42 -6.06 12.48
CA THR A 196 13.68 -6.09 11.74
C THR A 196 14.48 -4.80 11.97
N GLN A 197 15.70 -4.75 11.45
CA GLN A 197 16.46 -3.50 11.42
C GLN A 197 15.87 -2.46 10.46
N PHE A 198 15.13 -2.85 9.43
CA PHE A 198 14.54 -1.91 8.49
C PHE A 198 13.48 -1.02 9.15
N ASP A 199 12.57 -1.63 9.91
CA ASP A 199 11.56 -0.90 10.67
C ASP A 199 12.20 -0.15 11.86
N ALA A 200 13.18 -0.75 12.54
CA ALA A 200 13.92 -0.10 13.64
C ALA A 200 14.58 1.23 13.24
N PHE A 201 15.07 1.33 12.01
CA PHE A 201 15.73 2.55 11.51
C PHE A 201 14.79 3.46 10.71
N SER A 202 13.58 3.05 10.45
CA SER A 202 12.60 3.89 9.76
C SER A 202 12.07 4.99 10.66
N THR A 203 11.67 6.11 10.08
CA THR A 203 11.05 7.22 10.81
C THR A 203 9.59 6.86 11.14
N PRO A 204 9.20 6.76 12.42
CA PRO A 204 7.81 6.50 12.77
C PRO A 204 6.93 7.71 12.43
N MET A 205 5.65 7.46 12.13
CA MET A 205 4.69 8.49 11.72
C MET A 205 4.11 9.28 12.91
N SER A 206 4.91 9.55 13.93
CA SER A 206 4.46 10.25 15.15
C SER A 206 3.92 11.66 14.86
N ALA A 207 4.43 12.33 13.82
CA ALA A 207 3.94 13.64 13.40
C ALA A 207 2.49 13.61 12.84
N ALA A 208 2.01 12.45 12.41
CA ALA A 208 0.63 12.27 11.97
C ALA A 208 -0.39 12.27 13.12
N PHE A 209 0.06 12.23 14.39
CA PHE A 209 -0.82 12.11 15.54
C PHE A 209 -0.85 13.39 16.39
N THR A 210 -1.90 13.54 17.16
CA THR A 210 -2.15 14.61 18.14
C THR A 210 -2.62 14.02 19.46
N ASP A 211 -2.43 14.76 20.55
CA ASP A 211 -2.95 14.43 21.88
C ASP A 211 -4.41 14.89 22.11
N LYS A 212 -5.02 15.53 21.11
CA LYS A 212 -6.39 16.05 21.15
C LYS A 212 -7.28 15.26 20.19
N PRO A 213 -7.92 14.17 20.65
CA PRO A 213 -8.73 13.33 19.79
C PRO A 213 -10.01 14.03 19.31
N ASP A 214 -10.35 13.80 18.05
CA ASP A 214 -11.68 14.06 17.50
C ASP A 214 -12.43 12.72 17.40
N LEU A 215 -13.40 12.53 18.27
CA LEU A 215 -14.20 11.31 18.34
C LEU A 215 -15.39 11.31 17.36
N THR A 216 -15.52 12.33 16.54
CA THR A 216 -16.60 12.39 15.52
C THR A 216 -16.51 11.17 14.61
N PRO A 217 -17.58 10.39 14.46
CA PRO A 217 -17.57 9.24 13.60
C PRO A 217 -17.60 9.63 12.13
N TYR A 218 -17.00 8.81 11.28
CA TYR A 218 -17.03 8.96 9.82
C TYR A 218 -18.34 8.44 9.25
N GLN A 219 -18.72 9.00 8.10
CA GLN A 219 -19.81 8.50 7.25
C GLN A 219 -19.23 8.10 5.90
N ALA A 220 -19.47 6.86 5.49
CA ALA A 220 -19.06 6.42 4.16
C ALA A 220 -19.83 7.18 3.09
N ALA A 221 -19.11 7.81 2.17
CA ALA A 221 -19.72 8.44 1.02
C ALA A 221 -20.18 7.38 0.00
N SER A 222 -21.24 7.68 -0.74
CA SER A 222 -21.60 6.84 -1.88
C SER A 222 -20.57 7.03 -3.00
N PRO A 223 -20.24 5.96 -3.76
CA PRO A 223 -19.31 6.07 -4.89
C PRO A 223 -19.77 7.12 -5.89
N SER A 224 -18.84 7.92 -6.40
CA SER A 224 -19.09 8.90 -7.44
C SER A 224 -19.15 8.26 -8.83
N TYR A 225 -18.67 7.04 -8.99
CA TYR A 225 -18.71 6.28 -10.24
C TYR A 225 -19.80 5.21 -10.22
N ASP A 226 -20.40 4.94 -11.40
CA ASP A 226 -21.27 3.80 -11.59
C ASP A 226 -20.43 2.52 -11.58
N MET A 227 -20.71 1.62 -10.65
CA MET A 227 -20.02 0.33 -10.51
C MET A 227 -20.55 -0.77 -11.43
N LYS A 228 -21.52 -0.47 -12.31
CA LYS A 228 -22.15 -1.46 -13.20
C LYS A 228 -21.47 -1.65 -14.56
N PRO A 229 -20.78 -0.64 -15.15
CA PRO A 229 -20.23 -0.80 -16.48
C PRO A 229 -19.20 -1.93 -16.56
N LEU A 230 -19.32 -2.74 -17.62
CA LEU A 230 -18.43 -3.84 -17.94
C LEU A 230 -17.70 -3.54 -19.23
N HIS A 231 -16.46 -4.04 -19.34
CA HIS A 231 -15.73 -3.96 -20.58
C HIS A 231 -16.35 -4.84 -21.68
N THR A 232 -16.37 -4.28 -22.88
CA THR A 232 -16.79 -4.95 -24.13
C THR A 232 -15.56 -5.37 -24.94
N PRO A 233 -15.71 -6.21 -25.97
CA PRO A 233 -14.60 -6.58 -26.87
C PRO A 233 -13.91 -5.38 -27.55
N ASN A 234 -14.55 -4.21 -27.55
CA ASN A 234 -14.00 -2.97 -28.14
C ASN A 234 -13.15 -2.16 -27.11
N ALA A 235 -12.99 -2.62 -25.89
CA ALA A 235 -12.13 -1.95 -24.92
C ALA A 235 -10.65 -1.97 -25.38
N PRO A 236 -9.87 -0.92 -25.11
CA PRO A 236 -8.45 -0.89 -25.49
C PRO A 236 -7.68 -2.04 -24.84
N LEU A 237 -6.89 -2.79 -25.63
CA LEU A 237 -6.11 -3.93 -25.14
C LEU A 237 -6.95 -5.03 -24.44
N ALA A 238 -8.20 -5.20 -24.88
CA ALA A 238 -9.11 -6.17 -24.26
C ALA A 238 -8.67 -7.63 -24.45
N LEU A 239 -8.02 -7.93 -25.57
CA LEU A 239 -7.49 -9.27 -25.86
C LEU A 239 -6.30 -9.57 -24.95
N GLU A 240 -5.33 -8.69 -24.92
CA GLU A 240 -4.11 -8.80 -24.10
C GLU A 240 -4.45 -8.85 -22.60
N SER A 241 -5.40 -8.02 -22.16
CA SER A 241 -5.91 -8.08 -20.79
C SER A 241 -6.65 -9.41 -20.49
N GLY A 242 -7.23 -10.04 -21.51
CA GLY A 242 -7.91 -11.32 -21.37
C GLY A 242 -6.97 -12.52 -21.22
N GLU A 243 -5.73 -12.38 -21.69
CA GLU A 243 -4.68 -13.41 -21.61
C GLU A 243 -3.98 -13.45 -20.25
N GLN A 244 -4.13 -12.40 -19.45
CA GLN A 244 -3.56 -12.35 -18.09
C GLN A 244 -4.35 -13.21 -17.12
N ASP A 245 -3.65 -13.90 -16.21
CA ASP A 245 -4.24 -14.69 -15.13
C ASP A 245 -4.00 -14.05 -13.76
N PRO A 246 -4.85 -13.09 -13.34
CA PRO A 246 -4.71 -12.42 -12.05
C PRO A 246 -5.06 -13.32 -10.86
N SER A 247 -5.33 -14.61 -11.06
CA SER A 247 -5.57 -15.57 -9.98
C SER A 247 -4.27 -15.98 -9.29
N LYS A 248 -3.15 -15.80 -9.96
CA LYS A 248 -1.81 -15.97 -9.42
C LYS A 248 -1.24 -14.60 -9.09
N GLY A 249 -0.66 -14.45 -7.91
CA GLY A 249 0.09 -13.24 -7.57
C GLY A 249 1.30 -13.11 -8.49
N ASP A 250 1.58 -11.90 -8.91
CA ASP A 250 2.77 -11.51 -9.68
C ASP A 250 2.93 -12.15 -11.09
N ASP A 251 1.90 -12.89 -11.57
CA ASP A 251 1.86 -13.53 -12.90
C ASP A 251 1.03 -12.65 -13.89
N SER A 252 1.24 -11.34 -13.85
CA SER A 252 0.58 -10.38 -14.74
C SER A 252 1.61 -9.56 -15.51
N ASP A 253 1.41 -9.40 -16.83
CA ASP A 253 2.20 -8.43 -17.61
C ASP A 253 1.79 -7.00 -17.20
N GLU A 254 2.45 -6.46 -16.18
CA GLU A 254 2.19 -5.13 -15.63
C GLU A 254 2.25 -4.03 -16.70
N PRO A 255 3.25 -3.97 -17.62
CA PRO A 255 3.27 -3.01 -18.70
C PRO A 255 2.02 -3.03 -19.56
N VAL A 256 1.45 -4.20 -19.85
CA VAL A 256 0.20 -4.34 -20.61
C VAL A 256 -0.98 -3.90 -19.77
N GLY A 257 -1.07 -4.34 -18.52
CA GLY A 257 -2.11 -3.96 -17.57
C GLY A 257 -2.16 -2.45 -17.38
N ASN A 258 -1.03 -1.82 -17.08
CA ASN A 258 -0.90 -0.38 -16.91
C ASN A 258 -1.32 0.42 -18.15
N LYS A 259 -0.89 0.00 -19.34
CA LYS A 259 -1.33 0.64 -20.61
C LYS A 259 -2.82 0.49 -20.85
N ALA A 260 -3.39 -0.66 -20.53
CA ALA A 260 -4.82 -0.92 -20.67
C ALA A 260 -5.65 -0.02 -19.72
N ILE A 261 -5.26 0.04 -18.44
CA ILE A 261 -5.87 0.93 -17.44
C ILE A 261 -5.74 2.38 -17.87
N TRP A 262 -4.54 2.83 -18.27
CA TRP A 262 -4.33 4.19 -18.76
C TRP A 262 -5.30 4.54 -19.89
N LYS A 263 -5.39 3.68 -20.91
CA LYS A 263 -6.28 3.90 -22.05
C LYS A 263 -7.76 3.86 -21.69
N ALA A 264 -8.15 3.04 -20.72
CA ALA A 264 -9.52 2.98 -20.21
C ALA A 264 -9.91 4.28 -19.48
N VAL A 265 -8.98 4.88 -18.74
CA VAL A 265 -9.21 6.07 -17.91
C VAL A 265 -8.99 7.36 -18.69
N LYS A 266 -7.93 7.44 -19.51
CA LYS A 266 -7.51 8.66 -20.23
C LYS A 266 -7.99 8.70 -21.68
N GLY A 267 -8.62 7.61 -22.16
CA GLY A 267 -9.13 7.47 -23.52
C GLY A 267 -8.28 6.57 -24.41
N ALA A 268 -8.93 5.82 -25.28
CA ALA A 268 -8.32 4.75 -26.10
C ALA A 268 -7.10 5.18 -26.94
N ARG A 269 -7.06 6.46 -27.32
CA ARG A 269 -5.96 7.03 -28.14
C ARG A 269 -4.88 7.71 -27.32
N SER A 270 -5.01 7.75 -26.01
CA SER A 270 -4.00 8.35 -25.12
C SER A 270 -2.73 7.49 -25.09
N THR A 271 -1.59 8.16 -24.94
CA THR A 271 -0.29 7.51 -24.71
C THR A 271 0.06 7.67 -23.22
N MET A 272 0.39 6.56 -22.58
CA MET A 272 0.91 6.58 -21.22
C MET A 272 2.31 7.21 -21.24
N PRO A 273 2.57 8.26 -20.46
CA PRO A 273 3.91 8.85 -20.40
C PRO A 273 4.87 7.96 -19.63
N GLU A 274 6.15 8.08 -19.91
CA GLU A 274 7.19 7.44 -19.12
C GLU A 274 7.30 8.11 -17.73
N PRO A 275 7.70 7.37 -16.68
CA PRO A 275 8.00 7.91 -15.37
C PRO A 275 9.08 8.99 -15.45
N LYS A 276 8.91 10.11 -14.76
CA LYS A 276 9.86 11.24 -14.81
C LYS A 276 10.90 11.19 -13.72
N HIS A 277 10.58 10.56 -12.61
CA HIS A 277 11.40 10.51 -11.40
C HIS A 277 11.37 9.11 -10.80
N SER A 278 12.44 8.76 -10.11
CA SER A 278 12.54 7.61 -9.25
C SER A 278 13.37 7.97 -8.02
N VAL A 279 12.96 7.53 -6.83
CA VAL A 279 13.73 7.69 -5.58
C VAL A 279 15.02 6.86 -5.66
N ILE A 280 14.92 5.70 -6.28
CA ILE A 280 16.07 4.88 -6.61
C ILE A 280 16.50 5.33 -7.99
N GLN A 281 17.62 6.04 -8.07
CA GLN A 281 18.16 6.44 -9.36
C GLN A 281 18.43 5.19 -10.17
N SER A 282 17.60 4.97 -11.16
CA SER A 282 17.70 3.84 -12.05
C SER A 282 19.02 3.89 -12.81
N GLY A 283 19.85 2.92 -12.56
CA GLY A 283 20.53 2.28 -13.67
C GLY A 283 19.48 1.75 -14.65
N PRO A 284 19.85 1.18 -15.78
CA PRO A 284 18.88 0.54 -16.66
C PRO A 284 17.99 -0.37 -15.83
N VAL A 285 16.67 -0.23 -15.99
CA VAL A 285 15.67 -1.07 -15.33
C VAL A 285 16.10 -2.51 -15.59
N LEU A 286 16.56 -3.18 -14.55
CA LEU A 286 16.70 -4.63 -14.61
C LEU A 286 15.25 -5.12 -14.56
N THR A 287 14.70 -5.43 -15.71
CA THR A 287 13.51 -6.25 -15.79
C THR A 287 13.92 -7.61 -15.26
N TYR A 288 13.60 -7.89 -14.02
CA TYR A 288 13.56 -9.26 -13.57
C TYR A 288 12.35 -9.88 -14.28
N ASP A 289 12.62 -10.64 -15.32
CA ASP A 289 11.70 -11.63 -15.77
C ASP A 289 11.72 -12.72 -14.72
N ASP A 290 10.74 -12.72 -13.80
CA ASP A 290 10.58 -13.74 -12.75
C ASP A 290 10.20 -15.13 -13.32
N ASP A 291 10.30 -15.32 -14.63
CA ASP A 291 9.94 -16.55 -15.34
C ASP A 291 11.03 -17.64 -15.30
N ASP A 292 12.16 -17.43 -14.63
CA ASP A 292 13.28 -18.38 -14.66
C ASP A 292 13.40 -19.24 -13.38
N ASP A 293 12.41 -20.09 -13.14
CA ASP A 293 12.59 -21.28 -12.24
C ASP A 293 13.31 -22.45 -12.96
N GLU A 294 13.91 -22.21 -14.11
CA GLU A 294 14.74 -23.17 -14.85
C GLU A 294 16.11 -22.54 -15.13
N GLY A 295 17.03 -22.71 -14.22
CA GLY A 295 18.50 -22.66 -14.30
C GLY A 295 19.18 -22.09 -15.55
N GLU A 296 18.76 -20.93 -16.07
CA GLU A 296 19.46 -20.30 -17.20
C GLU A 296 20.71 -19.56 -16.74
N LYS A 297 21.78 -19.80 -17.48
CA LYS A 297 23.09 -19.17 -17.28
C LYS A 297 22.97 -17.65 -17.46
N LEU A 298 23.40 -16.89 -16.47
CA LEU A 298 23.53 -15.45 -16.49
C LEU A 298 24.13 -14.95 -17.81
N LYS A 299 23.53 -13.92 -18.42
CA LYS A 299 24.05 -13.29 -19.66
C LYS A 299 25.25 -12.41 -19.33
N PRO A 300 26.17 -12.14 -20.28
CA PRO A 300 27.29 -11.26 -20.03
C PRO A 300 26.83 -9.87 -19.58
N GLY A 301 27.04 -9.54 -18.30
CA GLY A 301 26.63 -8.30 -17.63
C GLY A 301 25.79 -8.51 -16.38
N ASP A 302 25.28 -9.71 -16.17
CA ASP A 302 24.58 -10.07 -14.95
C ASP A 302 25.59 -10.22 -13.79
N VAL A 303 25.22 -9.71 -12.62
CA VAL A 303 26.06 -9.77 -11.43
C VAL A 303 25.54 -10.89 -10.55
N ASP A 304 26.33 -11.97 -10.42
CA ASP A 304 26.07 -13.02 -9.44
C ASP A 304 26.43 -12.46 -8.04
N LEU A 305 25.41 -12.32 -7.20
CA LEU A 305 25.61 -11.85 -5.81
C LEU A 305 26.43 -12.84 -4.99
N ASP A 306 26.42 -14.12 -5.34
CA ASP A 306 27.24 -15.14 -4.69
C ASP A 306 28.72 -15.04 -5.07
N GLU A 307 29.07 -14.38 -6.19
CA GLU A 307 30.43 -14.04 -6.57
C GLU A 307 30.98 -12.78 -5.86
N LEU A 308 30.13 -12.02 -5.17
CA LEU A 308 30.51 -10.77 -4.50
C LEU A 308 30.88 -10.94 -3.04
N GLY A 309 30.55 -12.09 -2.43
CA GLY A 309 30.84 -12.33 -1.04
C GLY A 309 30.27 -13.63 -0.49
N SER A 310 30.65 -13.96 0.72
CA SER A 310 30.20 -15.17 1.40
C SER A 310 29.54 -14.86 2.75
N TYR A 311 28.54 -15.66 3.13
CA TYR A 311 27.93 -15.60 4.46
C TYR A 311 28.68 -16.52 5.42
N SER A 312 29.12 -15.96 6.53
CA SER A 312 29.64 -16.70 7.69
C SER A 312 28.76 -16.43 8.91
N LYS A 313 29.01 -17.15 10.02
CA LYS A 313 28.36 -16.84 11.30
C LYS A 313 29.39 -16.24 12.26
N ASP A 314 29.00 -15.18 12.98
CA ASP A 314 29.82 -14.64 14.06
C ASP A 314 29.85 -15.59 15.28
N ALA A 315 30.61 -15.22 16.29
CA ALA A 315 30.75 -16.00 17.54
C ALA A 315 29.41 -16.14 18.32
N LYS A 316 28.35 -15.38 17.94
CA LYS A 316 27.02 -15.45 18.53
C LYS A 316 26.02 -16.18 17.63
N GLY A 317 26.47 -16.66 16.45
CA GLY A 317 25.65 -17.44 15.51
C GLY A 317 24.85 -16.56 14.54
N PHE A 318 25.07 -15.26 14.50
CA PHE A 318 24.41 -14.35 13.53
C PHE A 318 25.10 -14.41 12.16
N PRO A 319 24.35 -14.34 11.06
CA PRO A 319 24.93 -14.30 9.72
C PRO A 319 25.71 -12.99 9.52
N VAL A 320 26.94 -13.11 9.06
CA VAL A 320 27.82 -12.01 8.67
C VAL A 320 28.17 -12.21 7.21
N TRP A 321 27.87 -11.22 6.39
CA TRP A 321 28.26 -11.21 4.99
C TRP A 321 29.66 -10.60 4.84
N THR A 322 30.52 -11.24 4.07
CA THR A 322 31.88 -10.78 3.80
C THR A 322 32.06 -10.65 2.28
N PRO A 323 32.33 -9.47 1.73
CA PRO A 323 32.59 -9.31 0.32
C PRO A 323 33.89 -9.97 -0.11
N ASP A 324 33.86 -10.74 -1.20
CA ASP A 324 35.06 -11.35 -1.80
C ASP A 324 35.73 -10.45 -2.84
N ASP A 325 35.18 -9.27 -3.06
CA ASP A 325 35.68 -8.36 -4.07
C ASP A 325 37.01 -7.70 -3.64
N LYS A 326 38.08 -8.07 -4.32
CA LYS A 326 39.42 -7.50 -4.12
C LYS A 326 39.51 -6.01 -4.45
N ARG A 327 38.45 -5.41 -5.02
CA ARG A 327 38.35 -3.96 -5.28
C ARG A 327 37.91 -3.20 -4.02
N PHE A 328 37.45 -3.89 -2.99
CA PHE A 328 37.09 -3.27 -1.73
C PHE A 328 38.31 -3.19 -0.81
N ASP A 329 38.90 -2.01 -0.68
CA ASP A 329 39.95 -1.71 0.29
C ASP A 329 39.37 -0.90 1.46
N PRO A 330 39.08 -1.53 2.62
CA PRO A 330 38.53 -0.84 3.77
C PRO A 330 39.45 0.24 4.34
N ALA A 331 40.76 0.24 3.99
CA ALA A 331 41.71 1.26 4.40
C ALA A 331 41.57 2.57 3.59
N GLN A 332 40.91 2.53 2.44
CA GLN A 332 40.69 3.73 1.62
C GLN A 332 39.37 4.44 1.91
N GLY A 333 38.50 3.88 2.77
CA GLY A 333 37.27 4.53 3.20
C GLY A 333 36.23 4.78 2.10
N ILE A 334 36.33 4.07 0.97
CA ILE A 334 35.37 4.18 -0.13
C ILE A 334 34.23 3.23 0.16
N ASP A 335 33.13 3.77 0.66
CA ASP A 335 31.85 3.08 0.69
C ASP A 335 31.33 2.95 -0.75
N PRO A 336 31.16 1.73 -1.30
CA PRO A 336 30.65 1.54 -2.65
C PRO A 336 29.23 2.09 -2.85
N CYS A 337 28.50 2.37 -1.76
CA CYS A 337 27.20 3.02 -1.78
C CYS A 337 27.27 4.54 -1.64
N SER A 338 28.46 5.12 -1.45
CA SER A 338 28.58 6.58 -1.44
C SER A 338 28.54 7.14 -2.86
N PRO A 339 27.67 8.11 -3.15
CA PRO A 339 27.66 8.78 -4.44
C PRO A 339 29.01 9.46 -4.65
N LYS A 340 29.63 9.26 -5.83
CA LYS A 340 30.83 10.01 -6.20
C LYS A 340 30.57 11.49 -5.93
N PRO A 341 31.51 12.22 -5.31
CA PRO A 341 31.34 13.65 -5.12
C PRO A 341 31.17 14.32 -6.49
N GLY A 342 29.94 14.77 -6.74
CA GLY A 342 29.65 15.62 -7.87
C GLY A 342 30.43 16.95 -7.73
N PRO A 343 30.65 17.72 -8.81
CA PRO A 343 31.34 19.00 -8.74
C PRO A 343 30.65 19.87 -7.69
N THR A 344 31.42 20.39 -6.77
CA THR A 344 30.99 21.26 -5.67
C THR A 344 30.26 22.47 -6.25
N LEU A 345 28.96 22.46 -6.24
CA LEU A 345 28.15 23.64 -6.53
C LEU A 345 28.19 24.50 -5.28
N THR A 346 28.94 25.59 -5.35
CA THR A 346 28.92 26.66 -4.34
C THR A 346 27.51 27.23 -4.29
N PRO A 347 26.79 27.19 -3.16
CA PRO A 347 25.49 27.80 -3.09
C PRO A 347 25.65 29.33 -3.18
N THR A 348 25.25 29.92 -4.29
CA THR A 348 24.99 31.36 -4.34
C THR A 348 23.66 31.60 -3.63
N VAL A 349 23.73 32.09 -2.41
CA VAL A 349 22.59 32.59 -1.66
C VAL A 349 22.08 33.86 -2.39
N PRO A 350 20.86 33.91 -2.87
CA PRO A 350 20.29 35.16 -3.35
C PRO A 350 20.05 36.07 -2.15
N THR A 351 20.70 37.24 -2.15
CA THR A 351 20.47 38.30 -1.17
C THR A 351 19.05 38.80 -1.34
N ALA A 352 18.15 38.42 -0.44
CA ALA A 352 16.80 38.99 -0.39
C ALA A 352 16.89 40.47 0.04
N VAL A 353 16.64 41.39 -0.89
CA VAL A 353 16.44 42.81 -0.60
C VAL A 353 15.03 42.94 -0.01
N MET A 354 14.98 43.27 1.28
CA MET A 354 13.73 43.64 1.96
C MET A 354 13.32 45.05 1.45
N PRO A 355 12.10 45.30 1.02
CA PRO A 355 11.64 46.65 0.82
C PRO A 355 11.36 47.32 2.18
N SER A 356 11.88 48.52 2.35
CA SER A 356 11.71 49.37 3.51
C SER A 356 10.24 49.77 3.71
N ASN A 357 9.76 49.68 4.95
CA ASN A 357 8.52 50.24 5.43
C ASN A 357 8.41 51.74 5.15
N SER A 358 7.40 52.14 4.42
CA SER A 358 6.90 53.51 4.50
C SER A 358 5.48 53.50 5.08
N THR A 359 5.41 54.06 6.27
CA THR A 359 4.22 54.41 7.01
C THR A 359 3.33 55.34 6.23
N HIS A 360 2.07 55.02 6.02
CA HIS A 360 1.02 56.00 5.86
C HIS A 360 -0.22 55.60 6.68
N ARG A 361 -0.38 56.30 7.79
CA ARG A 361 -1.64 56.50 8.50
C ARG A 361 -2.64 57.22 7.59
N ARG A 362 -3.85 56.71 7.44
CA ARG A 362 -5.06 57.50 7.27
C ARG A 362 -6.23 56.86 7.97
N GLU A 363 -6.81 57.70 8.77
CA GLU A 363 -8.02 57.57 9.55
C GLU A 363 -9.28 57.51 8.64
N GLY A 364 -10.31 56.82 9.13
CA GLY A 364 -11.62 57.40 9.10
C GLY A 364 -12.72 56.71 8.30
N ARG A 365 -13.69 56.25 9.08
CA ARG A 365 -15.15 56.23 8.82
C ARG A 365 -15.81 54.95 8.31
N HIS A 366 -16.48 54.30 9.24
CA HIS A 366 -17.75 53.62 9.00
C HIS A 366 -18.81 54.61 8.41
N PRO A 367 -19.78 54.15 7.59
CA PRO A 367 -21.05 53.75 8.16
C PRO A 367 -21.79 52.59 7.45
N GLY A 368 -22.60 51.88 8.23
CA GLY A 368 -24.03 51.72 8.04
C GLY A 368 -24.51 50.52 7.23
N LEU A 369 -25.01 49.48 7.92
CA LEU A 369 -26.10 48.64 7.44
C LEU A 369 -27.37 49.46 7.17
N PRO A 370 -28.27 49.03 6.20
CA PRO A 370 -29.40 48.22 6.65
C PRO A 370 -29.96 47.21 5.62
N ARG A 371 -30.64 46.24 6.20
CA ARG A 371 -31.70 45.31 5.75
C ARG A 371 -31.40 44.26 4.73
#